data_bf6cd8f0627b58800045364d05bd0f14
#
_entry.id   bf6cd8f0627b58800045364d05bd0f14
#
_cell.length_a   1.000
_cell.length_b   1.000
_cell.length_c   1.000
_cell.angle_alpha   90.00
_cell.angle_beta   90.00
_cell.angle_gamma   90.00
#
_symmetry.space_group_name_H-M   'P 1'
#
loop_
_entity.id
_entity.type
_entity.pdbx_description
1 polymer ?
#
loop_
_entity_poly.entity_id
_entity_poly.type
_entity_poly.pdbx_seq_one_letter_code
_entity_poly.pdbx_strand_id
1 'polypeptide(L)'
;MGFEKDLPPGETLVACFRPFMEHLAASSLSRKTVRKHIDNLWVLGGEIIRDLNEDPSLRKIPVERVLLDLIDDEGGPLIHGCDSEEAQRSLDSTCRKLLRFLSQQPS
;
A
#
# COMPACT_ATOMS: atom_id res chain seq x y z
N MET A 1 19.74 14.46 -0.31
CA MET A 1 18.44 14.17 -0.86
C MET A 1 18.04 12.73 -0.62
N GLY A 2 16.75 12.48 -0.47
CA GLY A 2 16.27 11.18 -0.06
C GLY A 2 16.00 10.17 -1.17
N PHE A 3 16.15 10.56 -2.43
CA PHE A 3 15.73 9.71 -3.56
C PHE A 3 16.45 8.36 -3.60
N GLU A 4 17.75 8.37 -3.45
CA GLU A 4 18.53 7.14 -3.55
C GLU A 4 18.17 6.14 -2.45
N LYS A 5 17.95 6.63 -1.23
CA LYS A 5 17.60 5.75 -0.11
C LYS A 5 16.16 5.26 -0.17
N ASP A 6 15.29 5.93 -0.97
CA ASP A 6 13.91 5.52 -1.13
C ASP A 6 13.70 4.57 -2.31
N LEU A 7 14.69 4.44 -3.21
CA LEU A 7 14.57 3.56 -4.37
C LEU A 7 14.40 2.08 -4.01
N PRO A 8 15.27 1.49 -3.15
CA PRO A 8 15.10 0.07 -2.82
C PRO A 8 13.76 -0.24 -2.16
N PRO A 9 13.29 0.50 -1.13
CA PRO A 9 11.98 0.20 -0.57
C PRO A 9 10.84 0.46 -1.56
N GLY A 10 10.97 1.48 -2.42
CA GLY A 10 9.96 1.72 -3.45
C GLY A 10 9.85 0.59 -4.45
N GLU A 11 10.99 0.06 -4.90
CA GLU A 11 11.01 -1.07 -5.82
C GLU A 11 10.41 -2.32 -5.18
N THR A 12 10.70 -2.56 -3.90
CA THR A 12 10.15 -3.70 -3.17
C THR A 12 8.63 -3.56 -3.04
N LEU A 13 8.13 -2.35 -2.75
CA LEU A 13 6.69 -2.11 -2.67
C LEU A 13 5.99 -2.37 -4.00
N VAL A 14 6.58 -1.90 -5.11
CA VAL A 14 6.01 -2.17 -6.43
C VAL A 14 5.95 -3.67 -6.70
N ALA A 15 7.01 -4.38 -6.35
CA ALA A 15 7.05 -5.85 -6.52
C ALA A 15 5.99 -6.53 -5.66
N CYS A 16 5.75 -6.04 -4.44
CA CYS A 16 4.71 -6.57 -3.55
C CYS A 16 3.30 -6.30 -4.09
N PHE A 17 3.10 -5.15 -4.71
CA PHE A 17 1.78 -4.76 -5.21
C PHE A 17 1.44 -5.36 -6.56
N ARG A 18 2.44 -5.74 -7.35
CA ARG A 18 2.22 -6.23 -8.71
C ARG A 18 1.25 -7.41 -8.80
N PRO A 19 1.41 -8.48 -8.00
CA PRO A 19 0.46 -9.59 -8.07
C PRO A 19 -0.97 -9.16 -7.78
N PHE A 20 -1.15 -8.23 -6.83
CA PHE A 20 -2.47 -7.70 -6.49
C PHE A 20 -3.03 -6.86 -7.64
N MET A 21 -2.20 -6.04 -8.28
CA MET A 21 -2.63 -5.24 -9.43
C MET A 21 -3.06 -6.15 -10.59
N GLU A 22 -2.32 -7.22 -10.83
CA GLU A 22 -2.66 -8.20 -11.86
C GLU A 22 -3.97 -8.90 -11.52
N HIS A 23 -4.16 -9.24 -10.24
CA HIS A 23 -5.40 -9.84 -9.77
C HIS A 23 -6.60 -8.92 -10.02
N LEU A 24 -6.44 -7.63 -9.71
CA LEU A 24 -7.49 -6.63 -9.95
C LEU A 24 -7.81 -6.50 -11.43
N ALA A 25 -6.78 -6.47 -12.27
CA ALA A 25 -6.95 -6.33 -13.72
C ALA A 25 -7.68 -7.53 -14.32
N ALA A 26 -7.51 -8.72 -13.75
CA ALA A 26 -8.16 -9.93 -14.21
C ALA A 26 -9.54 -10.16 -13.59
N SER A 27 -9.94 -9.31 -12.64
CA SER A 27 -11.21 -9.45 -11.94
C SER A 27 -12.37 -8.91 -12.78
N SER A 28 -13.59 -9.10 -12.28
CA SER A 28 -14.80 -8.57 -12.92
C SER A 28 -15.08 -7.11 -12.54
N LEU A 29 -14.20 -6.50 -11.76
CA LEU A 29 -14.36 -5.10 -11.36
C LEU A 29 -14.29 -4.17 -12.57
N SER A 30 -15.00 -3.05 -12.51
CA SER A 30 -14.95 -2.06 -13.57
C SER A 30 -13.56 -1.41 -13.63
N ARG A 31 -13.22 -0.86 -14.79
CA ARG A 31 -11.98 -0.12 -14.99
C ARG A 31 -11.81 0.98 -13.96
N LYS A 32 -12.88 1.71 -13.70
CA LYS A 32 -12.88 2.81 -12.74
C LYS A 32 -12.53 2.32 -11.33
N THR A 33 -13.11 1.20 -10.93
CA THR A 33 -12.86 0.62 -9.61
C THR A 33 -11.42 0.11 -9.50
N VAL A 34 -10.93 -0.59 -10.54
CA VAL A 34 -9.55 -1.06 -10.58
C VAL A 34 -8.59 0.11 -10.45
N ARG A 35 -8.82 1.17 -11.21
CA ARG A 35 -7.97 2.35 -11.18
C ARG A 35 -7.95 3.02 -9.80
N LYS A 36 -9.12 3.07 -9.16
CA LYS A 36 -9.22 3.60 -7.80
C LYS A 36 -8.32 2.84 -6.83
N HIS A 37 -8.36 1.52 -6.90
CA HIS A 37 -7.52 0.69 -6.03
C HIS A 37 -6.03 0.87 -6.34
N ILE A 38 -5.67 0.97 -7.61
CA ILE A 38 -4.28 1.20 -8.01
C ILE A 38 -3.79 2.56 -7.49
N ASP A 39 -4.62 3.59 -7.63
CA ASP A 39 -4.26 4.92 -7.11
C ASP A 39 -4.06 4.86 -5.60
N ASN A 40 -4.89 4.11 -4.88
CA ASN A 40 -4.76 3.96 -3.44
C ASN A 40 -3.49 3.20 -3.05
N LEU A 41 -3.01 2.27 -3.89
CA LEU A 41 -1.74 1.60 -3.64
C LEU A 41 -0.57 2.59 -3.67
N TRP A 42 -0.63 3.58 -4.58
CA TRP A 42 0.38 4.64 -4.62
C TRP A 42 0.34 5.49 -3.36
N VAL A 43 -0.87 5.79 -2.85
CA VAL A 43 -1.02 6.53 -1.59
C VAL A 43 -0.42 5.71 -0.45
N LEU A 44 -0.75 4.43 -0.38
CA LEU A 44 -0.21 3.54 0.66
C LEU A 44 1.31 3.48 0.61
N GLY A 45 1.87 3.31 -0.59
CA GLY A 45 3.32 3.30 -0.78
C GLY A 45 3.96 4.60 -0.32
N GLY A 46 3.33 5.72 -0.63
CA GLY A 46 3.82 7.04 -0.20
C GLY A 46 3.84 7.17 1.32
N GLU A 47 2.81 6.66 2.00
CA GLU A 47 2.77 6.70 3.47
C GLU A 47 3.86 5.83 4.08
N ILE A 48 4.14 4.67 3.48
CA ILE A 48 5.23 3.80 3.95
C ILE A 48 6.58 4.50 3.80
N ILE A 49 6.84 5.10 2.65
CA ILE A 49 8.10 5.82 2.41
C ILE A 49 8.22 6.99 3.40
N ARG A 50 7.12 7.70 3.65
CA ARG A 50 7.10 8.78 4.63
C ARG A 50 7.49 8.28 6.02
N ASP A 51 6.93 7.14 6.45
CA ASP A 51 7.25 6.55 7.75
C ASP A 51 8.73 6.17 7.83
N LEU A 52 9.29 5.62 6.75
CA LEU A 52 10.70 5.26 6.71
C LEU A 52 11.61 6.48 6.83
N ASN A 53 11.18 7.63 6.32
CA ASN A 53 11.93 8.87 6.43
C ASN A 53 11.80 9.50 7.81
N GLU A 54 10.64 9.36 8.45
CA GLU A 54 10.42 9.91 9.79
C GLU A 54 11.03 9.04 10.89
N ASP A 55 11.09 7.73 10.67
CA ASP A 55 11.67 6.79 11.62
C ASP A 55 12.65 5.87 10.90
N PRO A 56 13.93 6.28 10.79
CA PRO A 56 14.91 5.49 10.07
C PRO A 56 15.15 4.09 10.64
N SER A 57 14.76 3.82 11.88
CA SER A 57 14.90 2.48 12.45
C SER A 57 14.04 1.46 11.70
N LEU A 58 12.96 1.91 11.06
CA LEU A 58 12.10 1.04 10.26
C LEU A 58 12.81 0.49 9.03
N ARG A 59 13.88 1.13 8.57
CA ARG A 59 14.66 0.65 7.43
C ARG A 59 15.40 -0.65 7.71
N LYS A 60 15.53 -1.00 8.98
CA LYS A 60 16.13 -2.27 9.40
C LYS A 60 15.16 -3.44 9.29
N ILE A 61 13.88 -3.14 9.08
CA ILE A 61 12.82 -4.13 8.96
C ILE A 61 12.51 -4.30 7.47
N PRO A 62 12.27 -5.53 6.98
CA PRO A 62 11.86 -5.72 5.60
C PRO A 62 10.63 -4.89 5.28
N VAL A 63 10.60 -4.26 4.10
CA VAL A 63 9.52 -3.36 3.71
C VAL A 63 8.17 -4.09 3.69
N GLU A 64 8.15 -5.37 3.32
CA GLU A 64 6.95 -6.18 3.34
C GLU A 64 6.36 -6.25 4.74
N ARG A 65 7.20 -6.31 5.75
CA ARG A 65 6.76 -6.36 7.14
C ARG A 65 6.18 -5.02 7.58
N VAL A 66 6.81 -3.92 7.16
CA VAL A 66 6.30 -2.57 7.44
C VAL A 66 4.90 -2.43 6.82
N LEU A 67 4.76 -2.89 5.58
CA LEU A 67 3.46 -2.88 4.89
C LEU A 67 2.41 -3.66 5.70
N LEU A 68 2.73 -4.90 6.10
CA LEU A 68 1.78 -5.74 6.82
C LEU A 68 1.40 -5.17 8.19
N ASP A 69 2.32 -4.42 8.82
CA ASP A 69 2.05 -3.80 10.11
C ASP A 69 1.12 -2.58 9.98
N LEU A 70 1.03 -1.98 8.79
CA LEU A 70 0.21 -0.79 8.57
C LEU A 70 -1.21 -1.09 8.10
N ILE A 71 -1.48 -2.29 7.61
CA ILE A 71 -2.81 -2.65 7.12
C ILE A 71 -3.43 -3.71 8.02
N ASP A 72 -4.74 -3.63 8.22
CA ASP A 72 -5.47 -4.60 9.03
C ASP A 72 -6.93 -4.71 8.53
N ASP A 73 -7.75 -5.43 9.28
CA ASP A 73 -9.15 -5.67 8.92
C ASP A 73 -9.96 -4.37 8.86
N GLU A 74 -9.50 -3.33 9.52
CA GLU A 74 -10.20 -2.04 9.53
C GLU A 74 -9.73 -1.10 8.43
N GLY A 75 -8.59 -1.36 7.84
CA GLY A 75 -8.08 -0.54 6.74
C GLY A 75 -6.59 -0.33 6.78
N GLY A 76 -6.15 0.87 6.46
CA GLY A 76 -4.74 1.24 6.34
C GLY A 76 -4.36 2.45 7.18
N PRO A 77 -3.19 3.03 6.91
CA PRO A 77 -2.71 4.18 7.67
C PRO A 77 -3.52 5.44 7.36
N LEU A 78 -3.43 6.41 8.24
CA LEU A 78 -4.03 7.73 8.01
C LEU A 78 -3.27 8.42 6.87
N ILE A 79 -4.02 9.07 5.98
CA ILE A 79 -3.42 9.82 4.88
C ILE A 79 -2.99 11.18 5.43
N HIS A 80 -1.68 11.43 5.42
CA HIS A 80 -1.14 12.71 5.90
C HIS A 80 -1.48 13.84 4.93
N GLY A 81 -1.88 14.97 5.48
CA GLY A 81 -2.19 16.15 4.67
C GLY A 81 -3.51 16.08 3.93
N CYS A 82 -4.34 15.10 4.20
CA CYS A 82 -5.65 14.95 3.56
C CYS A 82 -6.74 14.95 4.62
N ASP A 83 -7.72 15.85 4.48
CA ASP A 83 -8.84 15.97 5.41
C ASP A 83 -10.09 15.22 4.94
N SER A 84 -10.00 14.54 3.80
CA SER A 84 -11.17 13.87 3.21
C SER A 84 -11.43 12.51 3.84
N GLU A 85 -12.58 12.37 4.50
CA GLU A 85 -13.03 11.08 5.03
C GLU A 85 -13.28 10.10 3.90
N GLU A 86 -13.76 10.59 2.77
CA GLU A 86 -14.03 9.75 1.61
C GLU A 86 -12.74 9.13 1.07
N ALA A 87 -11.67 9.94 0.97
CA ALA A 87 -10.37 9.44 0.52
C ALA A 87 -9.82 8.39 1.49
N GLN A 88 -9.98 8.63 2.79
CA GLN A 88 -9.53 7.68 3.80
C GLN A 88 -10.31 6.37 3.73
N ARG A 89 -11.61 6.42 3.56
CA ARG A 89 -12.45 5.22 3.41
C ARG A 89 -12.05 4.44 2.16
N SER A 90 -11.75 5.16 1.08
CA SER A 90 -11.32 4.54 -0.17
C SER A 90 -10.02 3.78 0.02
N LEU A 91 -9.04 4.41 0.70
CA LEU A 91 -7.77 3.76 1.01
C LEU A 91 -7.99 2.54 1.90
N ASP A 92 -8.81 2.68 2.95
CA ASP A 92 -9.10 1.59 3.88
C ASP A 92 -9.71 0.39 3.14
N SER A 93 -10.62 0.65 2.20
CA SER A 93 -11.22 -0.39 1.39
C SER A 93 -10.17 -1.15 0.58
N THR A 94 -9.24 -0.43 -0.04
CA THR A 94 -8.16 -1.04 -0.81
C THR A 94 -7.24 -1.86 0.11
N CYS A 95 -6.91 -1.33 1.28
CA CYS A 95 -6.04 -2.03 2.22
C CYS A 95 -6.66 -3.32 2.73
N ARG A 96 -7.96 -3.32 3.02
CA ARG A 96 -8.66 -4.54 3.41
C ARG A 96 -8.63 -5.59 2.30
N LYS A 97 -8.85 -5.14 1.06
CA LYS A 97 -8.81 -6.03 -0.10
C LYS A 97 -7.41 -6.59 -0.32
N LEU A 98 -6.39 -5.74 -0.18
CA LEU A 98 -4.99 -6.16 -0.29
C LEU A 98 -4.64 -7.18 0.79
N LEU A 99 -5.00 -6.91 2.03
CA LEU A 99 -4.72 -7.82 3.14
C LEU A 99 -5.36 -9.19 2.89
N ARG A 100 -6.61 -9.22 2.44
CA ARG A 100 -7.30 -10.44 2.11
C ARG A 100 -6.57 -11.21 1.01
N PHE A 101 -6.13 -10.49 -0.03
CA PHE A 101 -5.37 -11.09 -1.12
C PHE A 101 -4.07 -11.72 -0.63
N LEU A 102 -3.31 -10.97 0.18
CA LEU A 102 -2.04 -11.46 0.71
C LEU A 102 -2.23 -12.66 1.63
N SER A 103 -3.33 -12.68 2.39
CA SER A 103 -3.65 -13.79 3.31
C SER A 103 -3.99 -15.07 2.56
N GLN A 104 -4.40 -14.97 1.31
CA GLN A 104 -4.76 -16.12 0.49
C GLN A 104 -3.60 -16.66 -0.34
N GLN A 105 -2.46 -15.96 -0.33
CA GLN A 105 -1.29 -16.41 -1.08
C GLN A 105 -0.61 -17.57 -0.37
N PRO A 106 -0.19 -18.60 -1.11
CA PRO A 106 0.61 -19.67 -0.51
C PRO A 106 1.96 -19.12 -0.07
N SER A 107 2.41 -19.54 1.08
CA SER A 107 3.70 -19.10 1.59
C SER A 107 4.83 -19.83 0.92
#